data_050c61c0aef7681951f033ea018b9c95
#
_entry.id   050c61c0aef7681951f033ea018b9c95
#
_cell.length_a   1.000
_cell.length_b   1.000
_cell.length_c   1.000
_cell.angle_alpha   90.00
_cell.angle_beta   90.00
_cell.angle_gamma   90.00
#
_symmetry.space_group_name_H-M   'P 1'
#
loop_
_entity.id
_entity.type
_entity.pdbx_description
1 polymer ?
#
loop_
_entity_poly.entity_id
_entity_poly.type
_entity_poly.pdbx_seq_one_letter_code
_entity_poly.pdbx_strand_id
1 'polypeptide(L)'
;MNAERDDTDADSISRRSFLGCTAAAAAWRISTRIGAAQAATAAQSYQSGIKAMTFDIQGTLFDYYQPFARISNSLNDRKALHLNWSGFLGDWNAAAVSIIQAIIAGTRTWIPPGQIFRESLETVLSTRGLTSQLDEADRSELMSVWSQMVPWHDSAEGIRRLKRRVTVAALSNASMAGVIALAKHGGLPFDAVLTGELVHSYKPSSDVYQAASSYLGFSPGEMMMVAAHKFDLKAAKAAGFKTAYIPRPLETGPETKVDRSAEPYIDVVADDLIDLSKKIDLS
;
A
#
# COMPACT_ATOMS: atom_id res chain seq x y z
N MET A 1 3.51 -21.75 -69.97
CA MET A 1 2.37 -22.63 -70.37
C MET A 1 1.22 -22.15 -69.48
N ASN A 2 0.51 -21.31 -70.12
CA ASN A 2 -0.92 -21.26 -70.44
C ASN A 2 -1.79 -21.07 -69.17
N ALA A 3 -2.34 -19.91 -69.01
CA ALA A 3 -3.49 -19.27 -69.77
C ALA A 3 -4.79 -19.63 -69.02
N GLU A 4 -5.68 -18.82 -68.74
CA GLU A 4 -6.46 -17.73 -69.35
C GLU A 4 -7.69 -17.60 -68.43
N ARG A 5 -8.05 -16.35 -68.07
CA ARG A 5 -9.23 -15.59 -68.41
C ARG A 5 -10.60 -16.30 -68.23
N ASP A 6 -11.62 -15.69 -67.70
CA ASP A 6 -12.41 -14.54 -68.11
C ASP A 6 -13.45 -14.22 -67.05
N ASP A 7 -13.73 -13.08 -66.65
CA ASP A 7 -14.50 -11.92 -67.14
C ASP A 7 -16.03 -12.04 -67.04
N THR A 8 -16.58 -10.94 -66.48
CA THR A 8 -17.97 -10.41 -66.63
C THR A 8 -19.08 -11.14 -65.79
N ASP A 9 -19.87 -10.47 -65.02
CA ASP A 9 -20.90 -9.53 -65.50
C ASP A 9 -21.46 -8.65 -64.34
N ALA A 10 -21.85 -7.48 -64.75
CA ALA A 10 -22.39 -6.39 -63.93
C ALA A 10 -23.94 -6.53 -63.82
N ASP A 11 -24.42 -5.67 -62.89
CA ASP A 11 -25.80 -5.16 -62.84
C ASP A 11 -26.92 -6.03 -62.26
N SER A 12 -27.37 -5.64 -61.07
CA SER A 12 -28.76 -5.18 -60.96
C SER A 12 -29.02 -4.50 -59.57
N ILE A 13 -29.30 -3.22 -59.70
CA ILE A 13 -29.84 -2.38 -58.61
C ILE A 13 -31.31 -2.80 -58.39
N SER A 14 -31.64 -3.15 -57.13
CA SER A 14 -33.02 -3.20 -56.68
C SER A 14 -33.22 -2.39 -55.41
N ARG A 15 -33.92 -1.28 -55.60
CA ARG A 15 -34.47 -0.40 -54.54
C ARG A 15 -35.60 -1.13 -53.80
N ARG A 16 -35.41 -1.38 -52.51
CA ARG A 16 -36.40 -1.58 -51.40
C ARG A 16 -35.55 -2.05 -50.22
N SER A 17 -35.45 -1.38 -49.09
CA SER A 17 -36.41 -0.80 -48.18
C SER A 17 -35.67 0.09 -47.19
N PHE A 18 -35.98 1.36 -47.21
CA PHE A 18 -35.81 2.27 -46.10
C PHE A 18 -36.99 2.03 -45.14
N LEU A 19 -36.78 1.38 -44.02
CA LEU A 19 -37.62 1.43 -42.82
C LEU A 19 -37.08 0.39 -41.81
N GLY A 20 -36.38 0.85 -40.79
CA GLY A 20 -35.93 -0.06 -39.71
C GLY A 20 -34.75 0.41 -38.85
N CYS A 21 -34.54 1.72 -38.71
CA CYS A 21 -33.45 2.23 -37.85
C CYS A 21 -33.94 3.28 -36.82
N THR A 22 -34.98 2.96 -36.05
CA THR A 22 -35.39 3.86 -34.94
C THR A 22 -35.67 3.17 -33.60
N ALA A 23 -35.51 1.84 -33.49
CA ALA A 23 -35.77 1.13 -32.25
C ALA A 23 -34.49 0.73 -31.45
N ALA A 24 -33.30 0.77 -32.03
CA ALA A 24 -32.06 0.32 -31.38
C ALA A 24 -31.38 1.41 -30.50
N ALA A 25 -31.68 2.70 -30.74
CA ALA A 25 -31.03 3.79 -29.98
C ALA A 25 -31.64 4.07 -28.61
N ALA A 26 -32.89 3.63 -28.35
CA ALA A 26 -33.55 3.83 -27.06
C ALA A 26 -33.15 2.76 -26.03
N ALA A 27 -32.87 1.54 -26.46
CA ALA A 27 -32.49 0.46 -25.52
C ALA A 27 -31.07 0.62 -24.96
N TRP A 28 -30.14 1.24 -25.70
CA TRP A 28 -28.76 1.45 -25.24
C TRP A 28 -28.63 2.57 -24.20
N ARG A 29 -29.51 3.57 -24.23
CA ARG A 29 -29.51 4.65 -23.24
C ARG A 29 -30.16 4.24 -21.89
N ILE A 30 -30.96 3.20 -21.88
CA ILE A 30 -31.57 2.67 -20.64
C ILE A 30 -30.58 1.73 -19.93
N SER A 31 -29.84 0.90 -20.68
CA SER A 31 -28.80 0.02 -20.10
C SER A 31 -27.63 0.77 -19.44
N THR A 32 -27.22 1.91 -19.99
CA THR A 32 -26.12 2.71 -19.40
C THR A 32 -26.54 3.47 -18.14
N ARG A 33 -27.84 3.81 -18.01
CA ARG A 33 -28.33 4.45 -16.79
C ARG A 33 -28.56 3.45 -15.65
N ILE A 34 -28.93 2.22 -15.94
CA ILE A 34 -29.08 1.16 -14.92
C ILE A 34 -27.71 0.71 -14.41
N GLY A 35 -26.70 0.59 -15.30
CA GLY A 35 -25.33 0.27 -14.90
C GLY A 35 -24.67 1.35 -14.02
N ALA A 36 -24.90 2.64 -14.33
CA ALA A 36 -24.36 3.74 -13.55
C ALA A 36 -25.07 3.90 -12.17
N ALA A 37 -26.36 3.60 -12.10
CA ALA A 37 -27.09 3.62 -10.84
C ALA A 37 -26.72 2.44 -9.92
N GLN A 38 -26.44 1.25 -10.47
CA GLN A 38 -25.98 0.11 -9.71
C GLN A 38 -24.51 0.26 -9.24
N ALA A 39 -23.65 0.92 -9.99
CA ALA A 39 -22.29 1.25 -9.56
C ALA A 39 -22.27 2.31 -8.44
N ALA A 40 -23.20 3.27 -8.48
CA ALA A 40 -23.34 4.29 -7.43
C ALA A 40 -23.93 3.74 -6.11
N THR A 41 -24.82 2.74 -6.19
CA THR A 41 -25.39 2.09 -5.01
C THR A 41 -24.46 1.07 -4.36
N ALA A 42 -23.51 0.47 -5.08
CA ALA A 42 -22.50 -0.41 -4.50
C ALA A 42 -21.45 0.34 -3.65
N ALA A 43 -21.28 1.65 -3.83
CA ALA A 43 -20.36 2.48 -3.04
C ALA A 43 -20.92 2.89 -1.66
N GLN A 44 -22.19 2.63 -1.38
CA GLN A 44 -22.89 3.10 -0.17
C GLN A 44 -23.03 2.07 0.97
N SER A 45 -22.54 0.84 0.83
CA SER A 45 -22.85 -0.24 1.80
C SER A 45 -21.71 -0.63 2.75
N TYR A 46 -20.64 0.15 2.88
CA TYR A 46 -19.58 -0.10 3.86
C TYR A 46 -19.87 0.59 5.18
N GLN A 47 -20.95 0.22 5.87
CA GLN A 47 -21.47 1.17 6.80
C GLN A 47 -21.46 0.79 8.27
N SER A 48 -21.80 -0.26 8.74
CA SER A 48 -22.05 -0.40 10.17
C SER A 48 -21.17 -1.47 10.80
N GLY A 49 -20.51 -1.13 11.87
CA GLY A 49 -19.84 -2.09 12.73
C GLY A 49 -18.33 -1.92 12.88
N ILE A 50 -17.67 -0.98 12.18
CA ILE A 50 -16.26 -0.67 12.43
C ILE A 50 -16.16 0.18 13.69
N LYS A 51 -15.47 -0.34 14.70
CA LYS A 51 -15.21 0.33 15.99
C LYS A 51 -13.74 0.73 16.16
N ALA A 52 -12.83 0.06 15.45
CA ALA A 52 -11.41 0.37 15.47
C ALA A 52 -10.79 0.28 14.07
N MET A 53 -9.84 1.15 13.80
CA MET A 53 -9.02 1.14 12.60
C MET A 53 -7.56 1.02 12.98
N THR A 54 -6.86 0.06 12.40
CA THR A 54 -5.42 -0.12 12.52
C THR A 54 -4.73 0.35 11.25
N PHE A 55 -3.60 1.02 11.41
CA PHE A 55 -2.88 1.64 10.32
C PHE A 55 -1.46 1.08 10.22
N ASP A 56 -1.10 0.63 9.05
CA ASP A 56 0.30 0.46 8.71
C ASP A 56 0.99 1.83 8.68
N ILE A 57 2.28 1.86 9.00
CA ILE A 57 3.03 3.10 9.22
C ILE A 57 3.97 3.42 8.06
N GLN A 58 4.97 2.55 7.83
CA GLN A 58 6.01 2.78 6.84
C GLN A 58 5.41 2.67 5.44
N GLY A 59 5.58 3.69 4.61
CA GLY A 59 4.98 3.78 3.28
C GLY A 59 3.51 4.18 3.29
N THR A 60 2.70 3.68 4.22
CA THR A 60 1.25 3.99 4.30
C THR A 60 0.96 5.38 4.84
N LEU A 61 1.51 5.71 6.00
CA LEU A 61 1.32 7.02 6.64
C LEU A 61 2.54 7.94 6.52
N PHE A 62 3.71 7.36 6.32
CA PHE A 62 4.97 8.08 6.24
C PHE A 62 5.74 7.72 4.99
N ASP A 63 6.26 8.75 4.33
CA ASP A 63 7.18 8.67 3.21
C ASP A 63 8.60 8.40 3.72
N TYR A 64 9.19 7.28 3.32
CA TYR A 64 10.58 6.94 3.58
C TYR A 64 11.50 7.19 2.37
N TYR A 65 10.93 7.40 1.17
CA TYR A 65 11.72 7.70 -0.02
C TYR A 65 12.37 9.08 0.05
N GLN A 66 11.63 10.10 0.52
CA GLN A 66 12.15 11.46 0.60
C GLN A 66 13.42 11.56 1.47
N PRO A 67 13.45 11.07 2.74
CA PRO A 67 14.69 11.07 3.51
C PRO A 67 15.78 10.18 2.90
N PHE A 68 15.43 9.04 2.29
CA PHE A 68 16.40 8.20 1.59
C PHE A 68 17.06 8.95 0.42
N ALA A 69 16.29 9.59 -0.45
CA ALA A 69 16.81 10.34 -1.58
C ALA A 69 17.74 11.49 -1.12
N ARG A 70 17.37 12.19 -0.05
CA ARG A 70 18.21 13.26 0.52
C ARG A 70 19.51 12.72 1.06
N ILE A 71 19.50 11.63 1.82
CA ILE A 71 20.69 11.02 2.42
C ILE A 71 21.60 10.44 1.33
N SER A 72 21.05 9.68 0.39
CA SER A 72 21.83 9.05 -0.67
C SER A 72 22.50 10.07 -1.61
N ASN A 73 21.82 11.16 -1.95
CA ASN A 73 22.43 12.27 -2.71
C ASN A 73 23.54 12.95 -1.91
N SER A 74 23.31 13.23 -0.62
CA SER A 74 24.34 13.80 0.27
C SER A 74 25.59 12.91 0.38
N LEU A 75 25.42 11.59 0.42
CA LEU A 75 26.54 10.64 0.41
C LEU A 75 27.36 10.72 -0.89
N ASN A 76 26.68 10.77 -2.04
CA ASN A 76 27.33 10.95 -3.33
C ASN A 76 28.18 12.23 -3.36
N ASP A 77 27.60 13.35 -2.93
CA ASP A 77 28.25 14.66 -2.97
C ASP A 77 29.48 14.70 -2.03
N ARG A 78 29.34 14.29 -0.78
CA ARG A 78 30.41 14.39 0.23
C ARG A 78 31.61 13.48 -0.06
N LYS A 79 31.36 12.32 -0.65
CA LYS A 79 32.40 11.33 -0.92
C LYS A 79 32.86 11.31 -2.37
N ALA A 80 32.35 12.24 -3.20
CA ALA A 80 32.58 12.24 -4.64
C ALA A 80 32.28 10.87 -5.30
N LEU A 81 31.22 10.21 -4.79
CA LEU A 81 30.75 8.93 -5.32
C LEU A 81 29.73 9.20 -6.44
N HIS A 82 29.74 8.33 -7.42
CA HIS A 82 28.71 8.36 -8.49
C HIS A 82 27.83 7.10 -8.41
N LEU A 83 27.38 6.79 -7.19
CA LEU A 83 26.57 5.61 -6.94
C LEU A 83 25.18 5.79 -7.53
N ASN A 84 24.74 4.78 -8.26
CA ASN A 84 23.36 4.69 -8.69
C ASN A 84 22.50 4.11 -7.56
N TRP A 85 21.68 4.96 -6.94
CA TRP A 85 20.75 4.58 -5.88
C TRP A 85 19.39 4.08 -6.39
N SER A 86 19.21 4.06 -7.73
CA SER A 86 17.98 3.49 -8.30
C SER A 86 17.80 2.03 -7.88
N GLY A 87 16.59 1.68 -7.46
CA GLY A 87 16.26 0.35 -6.97
C GLY A 87 16.88 -0.04 -5.62
N PHE A 88 17.80 0.77 -5.04
CA PHE A 88 18.47 0.41 -3.78
C PHE A 88 17.46 0.20 -2.64
N LEU A 89 16.52 1.11 -2.50
CA LEU A 89 15.50 1.05 -1.47
C LEU A 89 14.57 -0.17 -1.63
N GLY A 90 14.26 -0.52 -2.88
CA GLY A 90 13.50 -1.74 -3.21
C GLY A 90 14.26 -3.01 -2.81
N ASP A 91 15.57 -3.09 -3.14
CA ASP A 91 16.41 -4.23 -2.74
C ASP A 91 16.56 -4.31 -1.21
N TRP A 92 16.67 -3.17 -0.54
CA TRP A 92 16.75 -3.12 0.93
C TRP A 92 15.48 -3.66 1.57
N ASN A 93 14.33 -3.21 1.12
CA ASN A 93 13.04 -3.71 1.57
C ASN A 93 12.88 -5.22 1.27
N ALA A 94 13.27 -5.68 0.08
CA ALA A 94 13.19 -7.10 -0.28
C ALA A 94 14.08 -7.98 0.62
N ALA A 95 15.30 -7.52 0.94
CA ALA A 95 16.18 -8.20 1.88
C ALA A 95 15.59 -8.25 3.30
N ALA A 96 14.98 -7.16 3.77
CA ALA A 96 14.29 -7.13 5.06
C ALA A 96 13.10 -8.09 5.09
N VAL A 97 12.29 -8.12 4.03
CA VAL A 97 11.16 -9.06 3.88
C VAL A 97 11.63 -10.51 3.93
N SER A 98 12.77 -10.85 3.31
CA SER A 98 13.34 -12.21 3.37
C SER A 98 13.67 -12.63 4.80
N ILE A 99 14.23 -11.73 5.60
CA ILE A 99 14.52 -11.99 7.02
C ILE A 99 13.20 -12.19 7.81
N ILE A 100 12.22 -11.34 7.59
CA ILE A 100 10.90 -11.41 8.21
C ILE A 100 10.21 -12.74 7.88
N GLN A 101 10.25 -13.17 6.62
CA GLN A 101 9.68 -14.44 6.19
C GLN A 101 10.34 -15.63 6.87
N ALA A 102 11.68 -15.61 7.03
CA ALA A 102 12.40 -16.67 7.75
C ALA A 102 12.00 -16.74 9.24
N ILE A 103 11.76 -15.58 9.87
CA ILE A 103 11.27 -15.51 11.26
C ILE A 103 9.86 -16.09 11.35
N ILE A 104 8.95 -15.69 10.47
CA ILE A 104 7.56 -16.18 10.45
C ILE A 104 7.50 -17.69 10.19
N ALA A 105 8.37 -18.19 9.32
CA ALA A 105 8.48 -19.63 9.01
C ALA A 105 9.14 -20.44 10.15
N GLY A 106 9.63 -19.81 11.22
CA GLY A 106 10.32 -20.46 12.32
C GLY A 106 11.73 -20.97 11.97
N THR A 107 12.27 -20.63 10.80
CA THR A 107 13.64 -21.01 10.39
C THR A 107 14.69 -20.02 10.93
N ARG A 108 14.26 -18.93 11.51
CA ARG A 108 15.10 -17.92 12.15
C ARG A 108 14.45 -17.44 13.45
N THR A 109 15.25 -17.26 14.50
CA THR A 109 14.82 -16.62 15.75
C THR A 109 14.43 -15.17 15.51
N TRP A 110 13.42 -14.69 16.21
CA TRP A 110 13.01 -13.30 16.18
C TRP A 110 14.15 -12.35 16.59
N ILE A 111 14.31 -11.27 15.88
CA ILE A 111 15.24 -10.15 16.17
C ILE A 111 14.49 -8.83 16.06
N PRO A 112 14.93 -7.76 16.76
CA PRO A 112 14.26 -6.45 16.70
C PRO A 112 14.28 -5.82 15.29
N PRO A 113 13.29 -4.96 14.94
CA PRO A 113 13.20 -4.31 13.63
C PRO A 113 14.47 -3.58 13.18
N GLY A 114 15.12 -2.86 14.09
CA GLY A 114 16.38 -2.15 13.78
C GLY A 114 17.50 -3.09 13.33
N GLN A 115 17.56 -4.29 13.91
CA GLN A 115 18.53 -5.31 13.49
C GLN A 115 18.20 -5.89 12.11
N ILE A 116 16.90 -6.09 11.79
CA ILE A 116 16.48 -6.53 10.45
C ILE A 116 16.95 -5.52 9.40
N PHE A 117 16.66 -4.24 9.61
CA PHE A 117 17.06 -3.20 8.65
C PHE A 117 18.58 -3.06 8.54
N ARG A 118 19.32 -3.24 9.63
CA ARG A 118 20.78 -3.22 9.59
C ARG A 118 21.34 -4.41 8.79
N GLU A 119 20.91 -5.61 9.07
CA GLU A 119 21.39 -6.81 8.38
C GLU A 119 21.00 -6.80 6.89
N SER A 120 19.78 -6.34 6.58
CA SER A 120 19.34 -6.20 5.19
C SER A 120 20.13 -5.11 4.44
N LEU A 121 20.51 -4.01 5.10
CA LEU A 121 21.42 -3.01 4.53
C LEU A 121 22.77 -3.63 4.16
N GLU A 122 23.40 -4.38 5.08
CA GLU A 122 24.69 -5.05 4.81
C GLU A 122 24.57 -6.04 3.63
N THR A 123 23.46 -6.76 3.55
CA THR A 123 23.18 -7.67 2.43
C THR A 123 23.16 -6.91 1.09
N VAL A 124 22.45 -5.79 1.04
CA VAL A 124 22.36 -4.98 -0.20
C VAL A 124 23.70 -4.34 -0.54
N LEU A 125 24.42 -3.80 0.43
CA LEU A 125 25.75 -3.23 0.21
C LEU A 125 26.72 -4.27 -0.35
N SER A 126 26.70 -5.48 0.20
CA SER A 126 27.52 -6.60 -0.29
C SER A 126 27.13 -7.00 -1.72
N THR A 127 25.85 -7.21 -1.98
CA THR A 127 25.33 -7.62 -3.29
C THR A 127 25.63 -6.61 -4.39
N ARG A 128 25.61 -5.32 -4.04
CA ARG A 128 25.92 -4.22 -4.97
C ARG A 128 27.41 -3.84 -5.03
N GLY A 129 28.29 -4.52 -4.28
CA GLY A 129 29.73 -4.24 -4.23
C GLY A 129 30.09 -2.91 -3.57
N LEU A 130 29.24 -2.42 -2.64
CA LEU A 130 29.38 -1.11 -2.00
C LEU A 130 30.01 -1.18 -0.60
N THR A 131 30.30 -2.37 -0.08
CA THR A 131 30.76 -2.59 1.30
C THR A 131 31.99 -1.79 1.67
N SER A 132 32.96 -1.65 0.75
CA SER A 132 34.20 -0.91 0.98
C SER A 132 34.10 0.60 0.71
N GLN A 133 33.02 1.05 0.09
CA GLN A 133 32.83 2.46 -0.29
C GLN A 133 32.13 3.28 0.80
N LEU A 134 31.37 2.61 1.67
CA LEU A 134 30.60 3.22 2.75
C LEU A 134 31.14 2.73 4.10
N ASP A 135 31.55 3.66 4.94
CA ASP A 135 31.99 3.38 6.29
C ASP A 135 30.81 3.25 7.29
N GLU A 136 31.10 3.04 8.57
CA GLU A 136 30.07 2.86 9.57
C GLU A 136 29.23 4.12 9.81
N ALA A 137 29.80 5.29 9.66
CA ALA A 137 29.05 6.54 9.78
C ALA A 137 28.03 6.70 8.64
N ASP A 138 28.42 6.34 7.41
CA ASP A 138 27.51 6.35 6.25
C ASP A 138 26.38 5.34 6.40
N ARG A 139 26.68 4.13 6.90
CA ARG A 139 25.67 3.11 7.17
C ARG A 139 24.68 3.55 8.25
N SER A 140 25.19 4.19 9.30
CA SER A 140 24.36 4.76 10.36
C SER A 140 23.47 5.89 9.84
N GLU A 141 23.98 6.71 8.91
CA GLU A 141 23.19 7.75 8.25
C GLU A 141 22.11 7.16 7.36
N LEU A 142 22.41 6.11 6.57
CA LEU A 142 21.38 5.38 5.81
C LEU A 142 20.33 4.78 6.74
N MET A 143 20.73 4.16 7.85
CA MET A 143 19.79 3.62 8.84
C MET A 143 18.87 4.69 9.43
N SER A 144 19.32 5.95 9.48
CA SER A 144 18.48 7.05 10.00
C SER A 144 17.25 7.37 9.13
N VAL A 145 17.18 6.86 7.90
CA VAL A 145 15.99 6.98 7.03
C VAL A 145 14.73 6.59 7.78
N TRP A 146 14.78 5.48 8.52
CA TRP A 146 13.62 4.93 9.22
C TRP A 146 13.13 5.77 10.40
N SER A 147 13.95 6.65 10.93
CA SER A 147 13.59 7.61 11.98
C SER A 147 13.28 9.02 11.45
N GLN A 148 13.61 9.30 10.18
CA GLN A 148 13.43 10.60 9.54
C GLN A 148 12.28 10.61 8.53
N MET A 149 11.44 9.58 8.52
CA MET A 149 10.27 9.51 7.65
C MET A 149 9.35 10.71 7.86
N VAL A 150 8.78 11.21 6.76
CA VAL A 150 7.91 12.38 6.77
C VAL A 150 6.46 11.93 6.57
N PRO A 151 5.49 12.41 7.36
CA PRO A 151 4.09 12.04 7.14
C PRO A 151 3.62 12.53 5.76
N TRP A 152 2.84 11.72 5.06
CA TRP A 152 2.13 12.20 3.87
C TRP A 152 1.20 13.36 4.26
N HIS A 153 0.93 14.25 3.33
CA HIS A 153 0.15 15.48 3.57
C HIS A 153 -1.25 15.24 4.14
N ASP A 154 -1.83 14.07 3.87
CA ASP A 154 -3.16 13.65 4.31
C ASP A 154 -3.16 12.90 5.64
N SER A 155 -2.01 12.39 6.11
CA SER A 155 -1.93 11.44 7.23
C SER A 155 -2.46 12.02 8.54
N ALA A 156 -1.95 13.17 8.97
CA ALA A 156 -2.34 13.73 10.26
C ALA A 156 -3.81 14.18 10.28
N GLU A 157 -4.29 14.78 9.20
CA GLU A 157 -5.69 15.22 9.12
C GLU A 157 -6.64 14.03 8.98
N GLY A 158 -6.28 13.04 8.16
CA GLY A 158 -7.08 11.82 8.00
C GLY A 158 -7.24 11.08 9.33
N ILE A 159 -6.15 10.85 10.07
CA ILE A 159 -6.20 10.22 11.40
C ILE A 159 -7.06 11.04 12.37
N ARG A 160 -6.93 12.37 12.41
CA ARG A 160 -7.77 13.21 13.28
C ARG A 160 -9.26 13.09 12.95
N ARG A 161 -9.64 12.99 11.69
CA ARG A 161 -11.04 12.80 11.27
C ARG A 161 -11.59 11.47 11.72
N LEU A 162 -10.85 10.39 11.45
CA LEU A 162 -11.26 9.04 11.81
C LEU A 162 -11.33 8.83 13.33
N LYS A 163 -10.34 9.36 14.08
CA LYS A 163 -10.29 9.27 15.55
C LYS A 163 -11.53 9.86 16.26
N ARG A 164 -12.21 10.81 15.64
CA ARG A 164 -13.44 11.37 16.24
C ARG A 164 -14.61 10.36 16.28
N ARG A 165 -14.49 9.25 15.57
CA ARG A 165 -15.61 8.31 15.33
C ARG A 165 -15.26 6.89 15.75
N VAL A 166 -14.00 6.48 15.67
CA VAL A 166 -13.54 5.13 16.01
C VAL A 166 -12.18 5.20 16.73
N THR A 167 -11.83 4.12 17.42
CA THR A 167 -10.46 3.95 17.94
C THR A 167 -9.47 3.85 16.78
N VAL A 168 -8.38 4.61 16.84
CA VAL A 168 -7.32 4.58 15.82
C VAL A 168 -6.00 4.11 16.43
N ALA A 169 -5.40 3.08 15.87
CA ALA A 169 -4.15 2.51 16.37
C ALA A 169 -3.13 2.29 15.25
N ALA A 170 -1.86 2.48 15.55
CA ALA A 170 -0.80 1.99 14.67
C ALA A 170 -0.71 0.46 14.76
N LEU A 171 -0.43 -0.22 13.63
CA LEU A 171 -0.08 -1.65 13.59
C LEU A 171 1.08 -1.86 12.60
N SER A 172 2.30 -1.98 13.13
CA SER A 172 3.52 -1.83 12.34
C SER A 172 4.54 -2.95 12.59
N ASN A 173 5.39 -3.17 11.58
CA ASN A 173 6.62 -3.96 11.69
C ASN A 173 7.82 -3.13 12.19
N ALA A 174 7.68 -1.81 12.32
CA ALA A 174 8.68 -0.95 12.96
C ALA A 174 8.70 -1.14 14.47
N SER A 175 9.76 -0.65 15.14
CA SER A 175 9.81 -0.67 16.61
C SER A 175 8.75 0.26 17.21
N MET A 176 8.20 -0.13 18.35
CA MET A 176 7.20 0.67 19.08
C MET A 176 7.74 2.06 19.41
N ALA A 177 8.97 2.14 19.89
CA ALA A 177 9.62 3.42 20.19
C ALA A 177 9.75 4.31 18.94
N GLY A 178 10.12 3.72 17.79
CA GLY A 178 10.20 4.42 16.51
C GLY A 178 8.84 4.94 16.04
N VAL A 179 7.79 4.12 16.12
CA VAL A 179 6.43 4.53 15.74
C VAL A 179 5.93 5.66 16.65
N ILE A 180 6.17 5.59 17.95
CA ILE A 180 5.81 6.67 18.90
C ILE A 180 6.52 7.97 18.54
N ALA A 181 7.82 7.91 18.25
CA ALA A 181 8.60 9.09 17.87
C ALA A 181 8.08 9.71 16.57
N LEU A 182 7.83 8.89 15.55
CA LEU A 182 7.27 9.32 14.26
C LEU A 182 5.87 9.93 14.42
N ALA A 183 5.00 9.29 15.21
CA ALA A 183 3.65 9.79 15.47
C ALA A 183 3.66 11.15 16.14
N LYS A 184 4.55 11.35 17.13
CA LYS A 184 4.74 12.66 17.81
C LYS A 184 5.26 13.71 16.84
N HIS A 185 6.29 13.39 16.05
CA HIS A 185 6.88 14.30 15.09
C HIS A 185 5.87 14.69 13.98
N GLY A 186 5.12 13.70 13.48
CA GLY A 186 4.14 13.89 12.41
C GLY A 186 2.77 14.41 12.89
N GLY A 187 2.56 14.57 14.20
CA GLY A 187 1.28 15.03 14.74
C GLY A 187 0.11 14.05 14.52
N LEU A 188 0.40 12.75 14.51
CA LEU A 188 -0.60 11.68 14.37
C LEU A 188 -1.10 11.24 15.75
N PRO A 189 -2.35 11.54 16.11
CA PRO A 189 -2.86 11.31 17.47
C PRO A 189 -3.46 9.91 17.63
N PHE A 190 -2.67 8.85 17.50
CA PHE A 190 -3.14 7.49 17.78
C PHE A 190 -3.65 7.32 19.21
N ASP A 191 -4.63 6.42 19.39
CA ASP A 191 -5.10 5.96 20.72
C ASP A 191 -4.18 4.87 21.25
N ALA A 192 -3.59 4.04 20.37
CA ALA A 192 -2.65 3.00 20.72
C ALA A 192 -1.57 2.84 19.64
N VAL A 193 -0.41 2.33 20.06
CA VAL A 193 0.67 1.92 19.16
C VAL A 193 0.95 0.45 19.40
N LEU A 194 0.68 -0.37 18.38
CA LEU A 194 0.90 -1.80 18.39
C LEU A 194 1.94 -2.17 17.34
N THR A 195 2.83 -3.06 17.68
CA THR A 195 3.88 -3.52 16.77
C THR A 195 4.09 -5.03 16.92
N GLY A 196 4.76 -5.62 15.95
CA GLY A 196 5.15 -7.03 16.00
C GLY A 196 6.03 -7.39 17.20
N GLU A 197 6.68 -6.41 17.86
CA GLU A 197 7.46 -6.62 19.07
C GLU A 197 6.64 -7.20 20.24
N LEU A 198 5.33 -6.88 20.29
CA LEU A 198 4.43 -7.37 21.34
C LEU A 198 4.23 -8.89 21.31
N VAL A 199 4.43 -9.51 20.17
CA VAL A 199 4.22 -10.95 19.95
C VAL A 199 5.46 -11.66 19.41
N HIS A 200 6.60 -10.96 19.37
CA HIS A 200 7.84 -11.45 18.77
C HIS A 200 7.62 -12.06 17.36
N SER A 201 6.83 -11.36 16.55
CA SER A 201 6.49 -11.74 15.18
C SER A 201 6.33 -10.48 14.31
N TYR A 202 6.06 -10.67 13.04
CA TYR A 202 5.91 -9.59 12.06
C TYR A 202 4.68 -9.80 11.19
N LYS A 203 4.08 -8.73 10.68
CA LYS A 203 3.13 -8.82 9.58
C LYS A 203 3.86 -9.45 8.37
N PRO A 204 3.25 -10.39 7.64
CA PRO A 204 1.83 -10.78 7.64
C PRO A 204 1.46 -11.99 8.52
N SER A 205 2.19 -12.31 9.62
CA SER A 205 1.75 -13.37 10.54
C SER A 205 0.38 -13.03 11.15
N SER A 206 -0.48 -14.05 11.25
CA SER A 206 -1.80 -13.95 11.89
C SER A 206 -1.73 -13.45 13.34
N ASP A 207 -0.65 -13.80 14.06
CA ASP A 207 -0.46 -13.46 15.46
C ASP A 207 -0.49 -11.96 15.71
N VAL A 208 0.05 -11.17 14.75
CA VAL A 208 0.09 -9.71 14.86
C VAL A 208 -1.32 -9.11 14.81
N TYR A 209 -2.20 -9.61 13.93
CA TYR A 209 -3.58 -9.13 13.80
C TYR A 209 -4.46 -9.62 14.94
N GLN A 210 -4.28 -10.86 15.39
CA GLN A 210 -4.98 -11.42 16.54
C GLN A 210 -4.63 -10.67 17.83
N ALA A 211 -3.35 -10.34 18.01
CA ALA A 211 -2.89 -9.52 19.12
C ALA A 211 -3.51 -8.13 19.09
N ALA A 212 -3.59 -7.49 17.90
CA ALA A 212 -4.24 -6.19 17.77
C ALA A 212 -5.71 -6.24 18.19
N SER A 213 -6.45 -7.27 17.76
CA SER A 213 -7.83 -7.52 18.16
C SER A 213 -7.95 -7.68 19.69
N SER A 214 -7.10 -8.50 20.28
CA SER A 214 -7.08 -8.76 21.71
C SER A 214 -6.76 -7.51 22.53
N TYR A 215 -5.69 -6.78 22.17
CA TYR A 215 -5.25 -5.59 22.94
C TYR A 215 -6.21 -4.41 22.80
N LEU A 216 -6.89 -4.25 21.67
CA LEU A 216 -7.89 -3.19 21.49
C LEU A 216 -9.27 -3.58 22.02
N GLY A 217 -9.52 -4.86 22.31
CA GLY A 217 -10.78 -5.36 22.86
C GLY A 217 -11.94 -5.38 21.86
N PHE A 218 -11.64 -5.47 20.54
CA PHE A 218 -12.65 -5.57 19.49
C PHE A 218 -12.53 -6.90 18.74
N SER A 219 -13.65 -7.44 18.28
CA SER A 219 -13.60 -8.60 17.38
C SER A 219 -13.01 -8.23 16.02
N PRO A 220 -12.36 -9.17 15.31
CA PRO A 220 -11.77 -8.88 14.00
C PRO A 220 -12.74 -8.22 13.01
N GLY A 221 -14.03 -8.65 12.99
CA GLY A 221 -15.05 -8.08 12.10
C GLY A 221 -15.42 -6.64 12.40
N GLU A 222 -15.14 -6.14 13.61
CA GLU A 222 -15.33 -4.75 14.04
C GLU A 222 -14.09 -3.87 13.79
N MET A 223 -13.02 -4.45 13.22
CA MET A 223 -11.76 -3.78 12.95
C MET A 223 -11.50 -3.63 11.45
N MET A 224 -10.82 -2.57 11.07
CA MET A 224 -10.36 -2.34 9.70
C MET A 224 -8.85 -2.11 9.68
N MET A 225 -8.15 -2.85 8.82
CA MET A 225 -6.74 -2.58 8.49
C MET A 225 -6.65 -1.61 7.33
N VAL A 226 -5.85 -0.56 7.49
CA VAL A 226 -5.57 0.46 6.45
C VAL A 226 -4.11 0.37 6.07
N ALA A 227 -3.82 0.10 4.81
CA ALA A 227 -2.44 -0.03 4.33
C ALA A 227 -2.27 0.35 2.85
N ALA A 228 -1.05 0.72 2.49
CA ALA A 228 -0.60 0.85 1.10
C ALA A 228 -0.11 -0.50 0.51
N HIS A 229 -0.01 -1.54 1.32
CA HIS A 229 0.55 -2.83 0.96
C HIS A 229 -0.54 -3.90 0.84
N LYS A 230 -0.72 -4.42 -0.37
CA LYS A 230 -1.72 -5.47 -0.64
C LYS A 230 -1.49 -6.76 0.16
N PHE A 231 -0.23 -7.14 0.43
CA PHE A 231 0.08 -8.33 1.24
C PHE A 231 -0.41 -8.19 2.69
N ASP A 232 -0.31 -7.00 3.27
CA ASP A 232 -0.78 -6.68 4.61
C ASP A 232 -2.31 -6.79 4.68
N LEU A 233 -3.00 -6.18 3.72
CA LEU A 233 -4.46 -6.24 3.61
C LEU A 233 -4.97 -7.67 3.39
N LYS A 234 -4.26 -8.47 2.58
CA LYS A 234 -4.61 -9.88 2.36
C LYS A 234 -4.54 -10.69 3.66
N ALA A 235 -3.49 -10.47 4.45
CA ALA A 235 -3.33 -11.17 5.73
C ALA A 235 -4.33 -10.66 6.79
N ALA A 236 -4.58 -9.35 6.86
CA ALA A 236 -5.60 -8.79 7.74
C ALA A 236 -7.00 -9.32 7.41
N LYS A 237 -7.33 -9.44 6.11
CA LYS A 237 -8.60 -10.04 5.66
C LYS A 237 -8.72 -11.50 6.08
N ALA A 238 -7.64 -12.27 5.95
CA ALA A 238 -7.60 -13.67 6.41
C ALA A 238 -7.77 -13.79 7.94
N ALA A 239 -7.32 -12.78 8.70
CA ALA A 239 -7.55 -12.67 10.14
C ALA A 239 -8.96 -12.18 10.51
N GLY A 240 -9.82 -11.89 9.54
CA GLY A 240 -11.21 -11.48 9.73
C GLY A 240 -11.43 -9.97 9.76
N PHE A 241 -10.41 -9.15 9.53
CA PHE A 241 -10.54 -7.70 9.49
C PHE A 241 -11.23 -7.24 8.19
N LYS A 242 -11.86 -6.09 8.25
CA LYS A 242 -12.13 -5.28 7.06
C LYS A 242 -10.84 -4.61 6.60
N THR A 243 -10.80 -4.19 5.34
CA THR A 243 -9.58 -3.69 4.74
C THR A 243 -9.81 -2.44 3.91
N ALA A 244 -8.90 -1.47 4.04
CA ALA A 244 -8.89 -0.27 3.21
C ALA A 244 -7.51 -0.09 2.57
N TYR A 245 -7.49 0.05 1.26
CA TYR A 245 -6.28 0.26 0.47
C TYR A 245 -6.08 1.74 0.17
N ILE A 246 -4.91 2.26 0.55
CA ILE A 246 -4.48 3.62 0.25
C ILE A 246 -3.24 3.54 -0.65
N PRO A 247 -3.37 3.65 -1.98
CA PRO A 247 -2.20 3.60 -2.87
C PRO A 247 -1.28 4.80 -2.65
N ARG A 248 0.02 4.53 -2.51
CA ARG A 248 1.06 5.57 -2.33
C ARG A 248 2.03 5.55 -3.51
N PRO A 249 1.75 6.33 -4.57
CA PRO A 249 2.49 6.25 -5.83
C PRO A 249 3.96 6.68 -5.72
N LEU A 250 4.35 7.41 -4.68
CA LEU A 250 5.71 7.89 -4.49
C LEU A 250 6.48 7.12 -3.41
N GLU A 251 5.91 6.06 -2.85
CA GLU A 251 6.47 5.31 -1.73
C GLU A 251 7.90 4.82 -1.97
N THR A 252 8.18 4.33 -3.17
CA THR A 252 9.50 3.83 -3.56
C THR A 252 10.17 4.69 -4.64
N GLY A 253 9.65 5.89 -4.85
CA GLY A 253 10.18 6.86 -5.80
C GLY A 253 9.28 7.10 -7.01
N PRO A 254 9.58 8.13 -7.81
CA PRO A 254 8.70 8.60 -8.89
C PRO A 254 8.60 7.63 -10.08
N GLU A 255 9.53 6.70 -10.20
CA GLU A 255 9.54 5.73 -11.31
C GLU A 255 8.67 4.49 -11.03
N THR A 256 8.21 4.32 -9.80
CA THR A 256 7.43 3.15 -9.40
C THR A 256 5.95 3.31 -9.75
N LYS A 257 5.41 2.32 -10.45
CA LYS A 257 3.97 2.26 -10.74
C LYS A 257 3.26 1.54 -9.60
N VAL A 258 2.30 2.24 -8.99
CA VAL A 258 1.43 1.65 -7.99
C VAL A 258 0.36 0.79 -8.66
N ASP A 259 0.23 -0.44 -8.19
CA ASP A 259 -0.84 -1.34 -8.61
C ASP A 259 -2.16 -0.97 -7.91
N ARG A 260 -3.08 -0.36 -8.69
CA ARG A 260 -4.42 0.03 -8.24
C ARG A 260 -5.50 -1.01 -8.59
N SER A 261 -5.12 -2.20 -9.02
CA SER A 261 -6.08 -3.25 -9.37
C SER A 261 -6.96 -3.62 -8.17
N ALA A 262 -8.23 -3.90 -8.47
CA ALA A 262 -9.17 -4.38 -7.47
C ALA A 262 -8.79 -5.81 -7.05
N GLU A 263 -8.89 -6.09 -5.74
CA GLU A 263 -8.63 -7.40 -5.17
C GLU A 263 -9.79 -7.82 -4.27
N PRO A 264 -10.20 -9.08 -4.28
CA PRO A 264 -11.38 -9.53 -3.53
C PRO A 264 -11.24 -9.40 -2.00
N TYR A 265 -10.00 -9.24 -1.52
CA TYR A 265 -9.72 -9.01 -0.09
C TYR A 265 -9.63 -7.53 0.28
N ILE A 266 -9.86 -6.60 -0.65
CA ILE A 266 -9.90 -5.15 -0.39
C ILE A 266 -11.36 -4.70 -0.37
N ASP A 267 -11.80 -4.24 0.79
CA ASP A 267 -13.17 -3.79 0.98
C ASP A 267 -13.39 -2.34 0.51
N VAL A 268 -12.40 -1.47 0.75
CA VAL A 268 -12.45 -0.05 0.35
C VAL A 268 -11.14 0.34 -0.33
N VAL A 269 -11.23 1.08 -1.42
CA VAL A 269 -10.10 1.79 -2.02
C VAL A 269 -10.34 3.29 -1.88
N ALA A 270 -9.37 4.00 -1.33
CA ALA A 270 -9.42 5.45 -1.22
C ALA A 270 -8.12 6.07 -1.73
N ASP A 271 -8.22 7.27 -2.30
CA ASP A 271 -7.06 7.94 -2.88
C ASP A 271 -6.07 8.42 -1.81
N ASP A 272 -6.61 8.78 -0.63
CA ASP A 272 -5.86 9.22 0.56
C ASP A 272 -6.71 8.99 1.82
N LEU A 273 -6.18 9.32 3.00
CA LEU A 273 -6.91 9.16 4.27
C LEU A 273 -8.04 10.17 4.45
N ILE A 274 -7.97 11.32 3.80
CA ILE A 274 -9.06 12.29 3.81
C ILE A 274 -10.24 11.76 2.99
N ASP A 275 -9.95 11.16 1.84
CA ASP A 275 -10.96 10.47 1.01
C ASP A 275 -11.54 9.25 1.74
N LEU A 276 -10.67 8.45 2.40
CA LEU A 276 -11.12 7.34 3.23
C LEU A 276 -12.11 7.80 4.31
N SER A 277 -11.80 8.91 4.99
CA SER A 277 -12.67 9.47 6.04
C SER A 277 -14.06 9.90 5.56
N LYS A 278 -14.22 10.14 4.26
CA LYS A 278 -15.49 10.46 3.62
C LYS A 278 -16.24 9.22 3.13
N LYS A 279 -15.50 8.22 2.64
CA LYS A 279 -16.06 6.98 2.08
C LYS A 279 -16.57 6.03 3.14
N ILE A 280 -16.02 6.07 4.35
CA ILE A 280 -16.47 5.23 5.45
C ILE A 280 -17.52 6.02 6.25
N ASP A 281 -18.76 5.59 6.16
CA ASP A 281 -19.80 6.05 7.06
C ASP A 281 -19.73 5.24 8.36
N LEU A 282 -19.30 5.91 9.40
CA LEU A 282 -19.12 5.38 10.75
C LEU A 282 -20.29 5.82 11.67
N SER A 283 -21.47 6.07 11.09
CA SER A 283 -22.68 6.42 11.86
C SER A 283 -23.24 5.23 12.63
#